data_6cf4d372caca44b2addd38714cd78700
#
_entry.id   6cf4d372caca44b2addd38714cd78700
#
_cell.length_a   1.000
_cell.length_b   1.000
_cell.length_c   1.000
_cell.angle_alpha   90.00
_cell.angle_beta   90.00
_cell.angle_gamma   90.00
#
_symmetry.space_group_name_H-M   'P 1'
#
loop_
_entity.id
_entity.type
_entity.pdbx_description
1 polymer ?
#
loop_
_entity_poly.entity_id
_entity_poly.type
_entity_poly.pdbx_seq_one_letter_code
_entity_poly.pdbx_strand_id
1 'polypeptide(L)'
;VMILGGSRTAHYLAKMLYAGEDVKFIARRIMILASEDIGNADPMAMVVAASAAAEVERVGMPEAQIILAEAVAYVASAPKSNASYMGLNRAMDVVEHTKTAPIPNHLKDAHYKSAGKLGHGLGYLYSHDYPHHYVRQQYLPDGLTDSVFYEPTDNGKEKEIAQWLHWLKENDE
;
A
#
# COMPACT_ATOMS: atom_id res chain seq x y z
N VAL A 1 -11.87 14.66 -5.47
CA VAL A 1 -13.31 15.02 -5.43
C VAL A 1 -14.17 13.95 -4.74
N MET A 2 -13.64 12.75 -4.45
CA MET A 2 -14.41 11.64 -3.86
C MET A 2 -14.39 11.54 -2.31
N ILE A 3 -13.85 12.51 -1.60
CA ILE A 3 -13.68 12.49 -0.12
C ILE A 3 -14.96 12.96 0.63
N LEU A 4 -16.08 13.08 -0.03
CA LEU A 4 -17.23 13.84 0.50
C LEU A 4 -18.33 13.02 1.22
N GLY A 5 -18.07 11.76 1.57
CA GLY A 5 -19.05 10.88 2.23
C GLY A 5 -20.07 10.25 1.24
N GLY A 6 -20.55 9.06 1.57
CA GLY A 6 -21.27 8.16 0.66
C GLY A 6 -22.42 8.77 -0.17
N SER A 7 -23.29 9.59 0.43
CA SER A 7 -24.45 10.14 -0.28
C SER A 7 -24.06 11.18 -1.34
N ARG A 8 -23.06 12.00 -1.08
CA ARG A 8 -22.57 13.00 -2.05
C ARG A 8 -21.85 12.34 -3.21
N THR A 9 -21.11 11.27 -2.94
CA THR A 9 -20.36 10.53 -3.96
C THR A 9 -21.29 9.79 -4.91
N ALA A 10 -22.41 9.24 -4.41
CA ALA A 10 -23.44 8.64 -5.26
C ALA A 10 -24.01 9.63 -6.29
N HIS A 11 -24.19 10.90 -5.92
CA HIS A 11 -24.62 11.94 -6.87
C HIS A 11 -23.61 12.14 -8.01
N TYR A 12 -22.32 12.16 -7.72
CA TYR A 12 -21.29 12.32 -8.75
C TYR A 12 -21.16 11.08 -9.63
N LEU A 13 -21.29 9.87 -9.06
CA LEU A 13 -21.40 8.65 -9.86
C LEU A 13 -22.56 8.72 -10.83
N ALA A 14 -23.75 9.10 -10.35
CA ALA A 14 -24.94 9.24 -11.21
C ALA A 14 -24.70 10.26 -12.34
N LYS A 15 -24.03 11.38 -12.07
CA LYS A 15 -23.67 12.36 -13.11
C LYS A 15 -22.75 11.78 -14.18
N MET A 16 -21.73 10.99 -13.77
CA MET A 16 -20.81 10.36 -14.73
C MET A 16 -21.54 9.34 -15.60
N LEU A 17 -22.37 8.49 -14.98
CA LEU A 17 -23.18 7.49 -15.71
C LEU A 17 -24.19 8.16 -16.67
N TYR A 18 -24.88 9.19 -16.23
CA TYR A 18 -25.81 9.95 -17.05
C TYR A 18 -25.15 10.64 -18.24
N ALA A 19 -23.91 11.12 -18.05
CA ALA A 19 -23.11 11.73 -19.12
C ALA A 19 -22.53 10.70 -20.10
N GLY A 20 -22.73 9.40 -19.87
CA GLY A 20 -22.21 8.34 -20.74
C GLY A 20 -20.73 8.03 -20.52
N GLU A 21 -20.17 8.33 -19.33
CA GLU A 21 -18.78 8.00 -19.03
C GLU A 21 -18.57 6.48 -19.05
N ASP A 22 -17.41 6.04 -19.52
CA ASP A 22 -17.05 4.63 -19.58
C ASP A 22 -16.98 4.01 -18.17
N VAL A 23 -17.77 2.96 -17.93
CA VAL A 23 -17.83 2.25 -16.64
C VAL A 23 -16.47 1.70 -16.22
N LYS A 24 -15.61 1.30 -17.16
CA LYS A 24 -14.23 0.86 -16.90
C LYS A 24 -13.35 2.00 -16.41
N PHE A 25 -13.54 3.19 -16.98
CA PHE A 25 -12.85 4.37 -16.50
C PHE A 25 -13.27 4.71 -15.08
N ILE A 26 -14.56 4.67 -14.77
CA ILE A 26 -15.10 4.92 -13.43
C ILE A 26 -14.50 3.90 -12.45
N ALA A 27 -14.57 2.60 -12.76
CA ALA A 27 -14.04 1.53 -11.92
C ALA A 27 -12.52 1.69 -11.65
N ARG A 28 -11.75 2.03 -12.68
CA ARG A 28 -10.32 2.33 -12.53
C ARG A 28 -10.06 3.49 -11.59
N ARG A 29 -10.85 4.56 -11.64
CA ARG A 29 -10.72 5.70 -10.73
C ARG A 29 -11.03 5.33 -9.28
N ILE A 30 -11.98 4.42 -9.07
CA ILE A 30 -12.29 3.90 -7.73
C ILE A 30 -11.11 3.09 -7.16
N MET A 31 -10.47 2.22 -7.97
CA MET A 31 -9.29 1.48 -7.56
C MET A 31 -8.11 2.39 -7.18
N ILE A 32 -7.84 3.42 -8.00
CA ILE A 32 -6.78 4.39 -7.70
C ILE A 32 -7.06 5.08 -6.36
N LEU A 33 -8.28 5.56 -6.16
CA LEU A 33 -8.68 6.21 -4.92
C LEU A 33 -8.54 5.28 -3.71
N ALA A 34 -8.93 4.01 -3.84
CA ALA A 34 -8.80 3.03 -2.78
C ALA A 34 -7.33 2.83 -2.34
N SER A 35 -6.40 2.88 -3.27
CA SER A 35 -4.96 2.74 -2.97
C SER A 35 -4.32 4.04 -2.50
N GLU A 36 -4.69 5.17 -3.10
CA GLU A 36 -4.06 6.47 -2.88
C GLU A 36 -4.54 7.13 -1.58
N ASP A 37 -5.88 7.16 -1.35
CA ASP A 37 -6.48 7.92 -0.25
C ASP A 37 -6.93 7.07 0.95
N ILE A 38 -7.12 5.76 0.77
CA ILE A 38 -7.53 4.85 1.84
C ILE A 38 -6.35 3.99 2.29
N GLY A 39 -5.66 3.36 1.35
CA GLY A 39 -4.47 2.57 1.64
C GLY A 39 -4.70 1.55 2.76
N ASN A 40 -3.77 1.52 3.70
CA ASN A 40 -3.81 0.57 4.82
C ASN A 40 -4.75 0.98 5.96
N ALA A 41 -5.38 2.15 5.91
CA ALA A 41 -6.43 2.50 6.87
C ALA A 41 -7.64 1.56 6.74
N ASP A 42 -7.94 1.10 5.51
CA ASP A 42 -8.88 0.01 5.24
C ASP A 42 -8.46 -0.76 3.98
N PRO A 43 -7.65 -1.82 4.10
CA PRO A 43 -7.21 -2.62 2.96
C PRO A 43 -8.34 -3.27 2.16
N MET A 44 -9.51 -3.46 2.77
CA MET A 44 -10.68 -4.02 2.10
C MET A 44 -11.21 -3.10 1.00
N ALA A 45 -10.97 -1.79 1.09
CA ALA A 45 -11.37 -0.83 0.07
C ALA A 45 -10.78 -1.18 -1.31
N MET A 46 -9.51 -1.60 -1.37
CA MET A 46 -8.89 -2.04 -2.61
C MET A 46 -9.48 -3.35 -3.13
N VAL A 47 -9.82 -4.30 -2.24
CA VAL A 47 -10.46 -5.57 -2.61
C VAL A 47 -11.84 -5.33 -3.22
N VAL A 48 -12.65 -4.49 -2.57
CA VAL A 48 -13.98 -4.11 -3.08
C VAL A 48 -13.86 -3.40 -4.43
N ALA A 49 -12.95 -2.45 -4.55
CA ALA A 49 -12.75 -1.70 -5.79
C ALA A 49 -12.27 -2.61 -6.94
N ALA A 50 -11.36 -3.53 -6.67
CA ALA A 50 -10.84 -4.48 -7.67
C ALA A 50 -11.92 -5.48 -8.10
N SER A 51 -12.71 -6.01 -7.17
CA SER A 51 -13.85 -6.88 -7.47
C SER A 51 -14.89 -6.15 -8.35
N ALA A 52 -15.24 -4.93 -7.99
CA ALA A 52 -16.15 -4.12 -8.79
C ALA A 52 -15.62 -3.91 -10.22
N ALA A 53 -14.34 -3.58 -10.37
CA ALA A 53 -13.71 -3.39 -11.67
C ALA A 53 -13.75 -4.67 -12.55
N ALA A 54 -13.59 -5.84 -11.96
CA ALA A 54 -13.68 -7.11 -12.66
C ALA A 54 -15.12 -7.44 -13.07
N GLU A 55 -16.10 -7.12 -12.23
CA GLU A 55 -17.49 -7.54 -12.45
C GLU A 55 -18.27 -6.59 -13.37
N VAL A 56 -17.94 -5.29 -13.42
CA VAL A 56 -18.65 -4.35 -14.33
C VAL A 56 -18.53 -4.75 -15.79
N GLU A 57 -17.43 -5.39 -16.19
CA GLU A 57 -17.27 -5.88 -17.56
C GLU A 57 -18.07 -7.15 -17.85
N ARG A 58 -18.22 -8.01 -16.85
CA ARG A 58 -18.94 -9.29 -16.99
C ARG A 58 -20.44 -9.11 -16.98
N VAL A 59 -20.90 -8.22 -16.10
CA VAL A 59 -22.34 -7.98 -15.91
C VAL A 59 -22.90 -7.05 -17.00
N GLY A 60 -22.16 -6.00 -17.35
CA GLY A 60 -22.62 -5.00 -18.31
C GLY A 60 -23.72 -4.07 -17.78
N MET A 61 -24.09 -3.09 -18.61
CA MET A 61 -25.14 -2.14 -18.28
C MET A 61 -26.55 -2.74 -18.58
N PRO A 62 -27.58 -2.41 -17.80
CA PRO A 62 -27.60 -1.39 -16.77
C PRO A 62 -27.14 -1.86 -15.38
N GLU A 63 -26.97 -3.14 -15.11
CA GLU A 63 -26.72 -3.70 -13.78
C GLU A 63 -25.34 -3.35 -13.22
N ALA A 64 -24.33 -3.08 -14.07
CA ALA A 64 -23.00 -2.64 -13.66
C ALA A 64 -23.03 -1.37 -12.79
N GLN A 65 -24.04 -0.51 -12.95
CA GLN A 65 -24.22 0.67 -12.09
C GLN A 65 -24.45 0.32 -10.61
N ILE A 66 -25.05 -0.84 -10.32
CA ILE A 66 -25.30 -1.31 -8.95
C ILE A 66 -23.96 -1.65 -8.27
N ILE A 67 -23.10 -2.36 -8.99
CA ILE A 67 -21.75 -2.73 -8.54
C ILE A 67 -20.90 -1.47 -8.26
N LEU A 68 -20.94 -0.51 -9.19
CA LEU A 68 -20.24 0.77 -9.00
C LEU A 68 -20.79 1.57 -7.81
N ALA A 69 -22.10 1.53 -7.57
CA ALA A 69 -22.71 2.22 -6.45
C ALA A 69 -22.26 1.65 -5.10
N GLU A 70 -22.18 0.33 -4.97
CA GLU A 70 -21.66 -0.35 -3.77
C GLU A 70 -20.20 0.03 -3.53
N ALA A 71 -19.34 -0.12 -4.55
CA ALA A 71 -17.92 0.20 -4.45
C ALA A 71 -17.68 1.67 -4.08
N VAL A 72 -18.39 2.59 -4.70
CA VAL A 72 -18.31 4.03 -4.42
C VAL A 72 -18.75 4.34 -2.99
N ALA A 73 -19.86 3.75 -2.52
CA ALA A 73 -20.36 3.96 -1.17
C ALA A 73 -19.33 3.45 -0.13
N TYR A 74 -18.77 2.27 -0.34
CA TYR A 74 -17.76 1.68 0.53
C TYR A 74 -16.52 2.58 0.60
N VAL A 75 -15.89 2.84 -0.54
CA VAL A 75 -14.63 3.60 -0.65
C VAL A 75 -14.79 5.03 -0.11
N ALA A 76 -15.92 5.67 -0.37
CA ALA A 76 -16.20 7.02 0.14
C ALA A 76 -16.38 7.09 1.67
N SER A 77 -16.80 5.99 2.28
CA SER A 77 -17.11 5.89 3.72
C SER A 77 -15.93 5.34 4.54
N ALA A 78 -14.94 4.74 3.89
CA ALA A 78 -13.78 4.16 4.54
C ALA A 78 -12.90 5.21 5.23
N PRO A 79 -12.19 4.85 6.33
CA PRO A 79 -11.16 5.71 6.91
C PRO A 79 -10.06 5.99 5.89
N LYS A 80 -9.41 7.14 5.99
CA LYS A 80 -8.46 7.64 4.98
C LYS A 80 -7.03 7.62 5.49
N SER A 81 -6.11 7.14 4.64
CA SER A 81 -4.67 7.32 4.79
C SER A 81 -3.98 7.26 3.42
N ASN A 82 -3.09 8.19 3.18
CA ASN A 82 -2.18 8.16 2.03
C ASN A 82 -0.74 7.79 2.42
N ALA A 83 -0.53 7.23 3.61
CA ALA A 83 0.79 6.97 4.16
C ALA A 83 1.65 6.09 3.24
N SER A 84 1.07 5.05 2.62
CA SER A 84 1.78 4.18 1.68
C SER A 84 2.22 4.93 0.42
N TYR A 85 1.34 5.75 -0.15
CA TYR A 85 1.64 6.60 -1.30
C TYR A 85 2.74 7.60 -0.99
N MET A 86 2.64 8.29 0.15
CA MET A 86 3.68 9.24 0.61
C MET A 86 5.00 8.54 0.93
N GLY A 87 4.95 7.31 1.43
CA GLY A 87 6.13 6.48 1.68
C GLY A 87 6.91 6.21 0.39
N LEU A 88 6.21 5.82 -0.69
CA LEU A 88 6.82 5.64 -2.00
C LEU A 88 7.41 6.96 -2.53
N ASN A 89 6.68 8.07 -2.43
CA ASN A 89 7.16 9.37 -2.92
C ASN A 89 8.44 9.81 -2.21
N ARG A 90 8.52 9.65 -0.87
CA ARG A 90 9.75 9.92 -0.11
C ARG A 90 10.92 9.03 -0.55
N ALA A 91 10.65 7.75 -0.79
CA ALA A 91 11.69 6.83 -1.26
C ALA A 91 12.16 7.18 -2.69
N MET A 92 11.25 7.56 -3.58
CA MET A 92 11.59 7.99 -4.94
C MET A 92 12.43 9.26 -4.93
N ASP A 93 12.08 10.25 -4.11
CA ASP A 93 12.86 11.49 -3.96
C ASP A 93 14.32 11.19 -3.55
N VAL A 94 14.51 10.29 -2.59
CA VAL A 94 15.85 9.84 -2.18
C VAL A 94 16.59 9.17 -3.33
N VAL A 95 15.96 8.26 -4.06
CA VAL A 95 16.58 7.55 -5.20
C VAL A 95 16.96 8.49 -6.34
N GLU A 96 16.14 9.51 -6.61
CA GLU A 96 16.38 10.48 -7.68
C GLU A 96 17.49 11.49 -7.34
N HIS A 97 17.61 11.89 -6.07
CA HIS A 97 18.49 12.96 -5.64
C HIS A 97 19.74 12.50 -4.90
N THR A 98 19.85 11.22 -4.54
CA THR A 98 21.02 10.69 -3.87
C THR A 98 21.68 9.56 -4.66
N LYS A 99 23.02 9.50 -4.58
CA LYS A 99 23.73 8.32 -5.09
C LYS A 99 23.49 7.17 -4.15
N THR A 100 22.63 6.26 -4.55
CA THR A 100 22.27 5.09 -3.72
C THR A 100 23.47 4.17 -3.51
N ALA A 101 23.75 3.83 -2.26
CA ALA A 101 24.70 2.79 -1.90
C ALA A 101 24.13 1.41 -2.28
N PRO A 102 24.97 0.40 -2.51
CA PRO A 102 24.52 -0.95 -2.82
C PRO A 102 23.76 -1.56 -1.62
N ILE A 103 22.88 -2.50 -1.92
CA ILE A 103 22.19 -3.31 -0.90
C ILE A 103 23.24 -3.97 0.01
N PRO A 104 23.03 -3.99 1.34
CA PRO A 104 23.93 -4.65 2.30
C PRO A 104 24.25 -6.09 1.88
N ASN A 105 25.50 -6.51 2.02
CA ASN A 105 25.97 -7.79 1.49
C ASN A 105 25.25 -9.01 2.10
N HIS A 106 24.88 -8.95 3.38
CA HIS A 106 24.16 -10.03 4.05
C HIS A 106 22.74 -10.25 3.49
N LEU A 107 22.12 -9.23 2.85
CA LEU A 107 20.80 -9.34 2.22
C LEU A 107 20.85 -9.82 0.77
N LYS A 108 22.06 -9.95 0.19
CA LYS A 108 22.20 -10.41 -1.20
C LYS A 108 22.06 -11.91 -1.28
N ASP A 109 21.51 -12.40 -2.40
CA ASP A 109 21.36 -13.83 -2.65
C ASP A 109 22.70 -14.60 -2.49
N ALA A 110 22.66 -15.66 -1.71
CA ALA A 110 23.79 -16.52 -1.42
C ALA A 110 23.72 -17.90 -2.13
N HIS A 111 22.71 -18.17 -2.95
CA HIS A 111 22.46 -19.49 -3.53
C HIS A 111 23.29 -19.82 -4.79
N TYR A 112 24.21 -18.96 -5.20
CA TYR A 112 25.08 -19.22 -6.35
C TYR A 112 26.53 -19.48 -5.97
N LYS A 113 27.26 -20.26 -6.79
CA LYS A 113 28.60 -20.80 -6.48
C LYS A 113 29.68 -19.79 -6.06
N SER A 114 29.57 -18.52 -6.45
CA SER A 114 30.54 -17.46 -6.13
C SER A 114 30.10 -16.53 -5.00
N ALA A 115 28.90 -16.71 -4.47
CA ALA A 115 28.33 -15.79 -3.47
C ALA A 115 29.20 -15.63 -2.23
N GLY A 116 29.72 -16.74 -1.69
CA GLY A 116 30.60 -16.70 -0.52
C GLY A 116 31.93 -15.96 -0.74
N LYS A 117 32.48 -15.97 -1.97
CA LYS A 117 33.69 -15.22 -2.32
C LYS A 117 33.45 -13.70 -2.34
N LEU A 118 32.22 -13.30 -2.59
CA LEU A 118 31.77 -11.91 -2.62
C LEU A 118 31.19 -11.43 -1.28
N GLY A 119 31.16 -12.31 -0.28
CA GLY A 119 30.58 -12.00 1.04
C GLY A 119 29.05 -11.86 1.04
N HIS A 120 28.38 -12.37 -0.01
CA HIS A 120 26.92 -12.31 -0.11
C HIS A 120 26.26 -13.30 0.86
N GLY A 121 25.25 -12.85 1.59
CA GLY A 121 24.52 -13.63 2.58
C GLY A 121 25.28 -13.88 3.90
N LEU A 122 26.53 -13.46 4.02
CA LEU A 122 27.30 -13.64 5.24
C LEU A 122 26.73 -12.74 6.36
N GLY A 123 26.39 -13.36 7.49
CA GLY A 123 25.85 -12.66 8.65
C GLY A 123 24.34 -12.32 8.55
N TYR A 124 23.62 -12.87 7.54
CA TYR A 124 22.17 -12.74 7.48
C TYR A 124 21.52 -13.45 8.67
N LEU A 125 20.68 -12.72 9.39
CA LEU A 125 19.89 -13.24 10.48
C LEU A 125 18.49 -13.60 9.95
N TYR A 126 18.14 -14.89 10.00
CA TYR A 126 16.87 -15.37 9.53
C TYR A 126 15.77 -15.06 10.55
N SER A 127 14.86 -14.17 10.24
CA SER A 127 13.87 -13.64 11.19
C SER A 127 12.99 -14.72 11.84
N HIS A 128 12.72 -15.83 11.14
CA HIS A 128 11.92 -16.94 11.72
C HIS A 128 12.62 -17.73 12.82
N ASP A 129 13.92 -17.58 13.00
CA ASP A 129 14.69 -18.18 14.11
C ASP A 129 14.59 -17.35 15.41
N TYR A 130 13.94 -16.17 15.34
CA TYR A 130 13.82 -15.23 16.45
C TYR A 130 12.38 -15.10 16.95
N PRO A 131 12.17 -14.66 18.22
CA PRO A 131 10.85 -14.38 18.75
C PRO A 131 10.05 -13.45 17.85
N HIS A 132 8.74 -13.68 17.74
CA HIS A 132 7.83 -12.91 16.90
C HIS A 132 8.22 -12.83 15.41
N HIS A 133 9.16 -13.68 14.96
CA HIS A 133 9.70 -13.68 13.60
C HIS A 133 10.30 -12.33 13.19
N TYR A 134 10.87 -11.63 14.15
CA TYR A 134 11.50 -10.34 13.97
C TYR A 134 12.94 -10.36 14.53
N VAL A 135 13.85 -9.72 13.82
CA VAL A 135 15.23 -9.52 14.26
C VAL A 135 15.74 -8.18 13.73
N ARG A 136 16.41 -7.45 14.60
CA ARG A 136 17.04 -6.20 14.19
C ARG A 136 18.33 -6.48 13.44
N GLN A 137 18.36 -6.07 12.19
CA GLN A 137 19.55 -6.04 11.36
C GLN A 137 19.45 -4.87 10.38
N GLN A 138 20.54 -4.52 9.76
CA GLN A 138 20.50 -3.45 8.75
C GLN A 138 19.80 -3.92 7.48
N TYR A 139 18.69 -3.29 7.12
CA TYR A 139 17.92 -3.58 5.91
C TYR A 139 18.15 -2.53 4.81
N LEU A 140 18.45 -1.31 5.18
CA LEU A 140 18.70 -0.23 4.22
C LEU A 140 20.20 -0.07 3.93
N PRO A 141 20.56 0.46 2.75
CA PRO A 141 21.94 0.78 2.42
C PRO A 141 22.58 1.75 3.42
N ASP A 142 23.92 1.75 3.45
CA ASP A 142 24.69 2.73 4.21
C ASP A 142 24.25 4.16 3.83
N GLY A 143 24.12 5.00 4.82
CA GLY A 143 23.63 6.38 4.69
C GLY A 143 22.10 6.52 4.70
N LEU A 144 21.33 5.41 4.67
CA LEU A 144 19.88 5.41 4.79
C LEU A 144 19.37 4.59 5.99
N THR A 145 20.26 4.13 6.85
CA THR A 145 19.94 3.22 7.97
C THR A 145 18.84 3.73 8.89
N ASP A 146 18.77 5.04 9.11
CA ASP A 146 17.78 5.68 9.98
C ASP A 146 16.58 6.27 9.20
N SER A 147 16.51 6.02 7.90
CA SER A 147 15.43 6.56 7.06
C SER A 147 14.11 5.86 7.33
N VAL A 148 13.06 6.65 7.49
CA VAL A 148 11.68 6.16 7.65
C VAL A 148 10.86 6.63 6.47
N PHE A 149 10.44 5.69 5.62
CA PHE A 149 9.64 5.98 4.43
C PHE A 149 8.14 5.83 4.68
N TYR A 150 7.74 4.78 5.39
CA TYR A 150 6.35 4.52 5.72
C TYR A 150 6.04 4.90 7.17
N GLU A 151 5.13 5.83 7.36
CA GLU A 151 4.67 6.31 8.66
C GLU A 151 3.15 6.13 8.73
N PRO A 152 2.68 5.01 9.34
CA PRO A 152 1.26 4.74 9.46
C PRO A 152 0.55 5.81 10.29
N THR A 153 -0.69 6.11 9.91
CA THR A 153 -1.55 7.06 10.65
C THR A 153 -2.29 6.37 11.79
N ASP A 154 -3.04 7.16 12.58
CA ASP A 154 -3.95 6.62 13.61
C ASP A 154 -5.34 6.27 13.05
N ASN A 155 -5.52 6.29 11.71
CA ASN A 155 -6.80 6.05 11.08
C ASN A 155 -7.01 4.57 10.76
N GLY A 156 -8.21 4.06 11.09
CA GLY A 156 -8.61 2.70 10.77
C GLY A 156 -7.60 1.65 11.24
N LYS A 157 -7.27 0.70 10.36
CA LYS A 157 -6.32 -0.39 10.67
C LYS A 157 -4.86 0.06 10.74
N GLU A 158 -4.50 1.21 10.23
CA GLU A 158 -3.13 1.72 10.38
C GLU A 158 -2.75 1.98 11.85
N LYS A 159 -3.71 2.27 12.71
CA LYS A 159 -3.45 2.36 14.15
C LYS A 159 -2.87 1.06 14.73
N GLU A 160 -3.40 -0.09 14.32
CA GLU A 160 -2.89 -1.40 14.75
C GLU A 160 -1.49 -1.65 14.18
N ILE A 161 -1.24 -1.27 12.93
CA ILE A 161 0.08 -1.35 12.30
C ILE A 161 1.09 -0.46 13.03
N ALA A 162 0.72 0.78 13.35
CA ALA A 162 1.56 1.69 14.11
C ALA A 162 1.94 1.14 15.48
N GLN A 163 0.97 0.59 16.21
CA GLN A 163 1.18 -0.04 17.52
C GLN A 163 2.14 -1.24 17.42
N TRP A 164 1.94 -2.10 16.41
CA TRP A 164 2.79 -3.25 16.16
C TRP A 164 4.24 -2.85 15.83
N LEU A 165 4.43 -1.89 14.93
CA LEU A 165 5.75 -1.39 14.56
C LEU A 165 6.47 -0.71 15.73
N HIS A 166 5.73 -0.01 16.59
CA HIS A 166 6.28 0.58 17.81
C HIS A 166 6.72 -0.50 18.80
N TRP A 167 5.85 -1.48 19.04
CA TRP A 167 6.14 -2.61 19.93
C TRP A 167 7.38 -3.39 19.48
N LEU A 168 7.54 -3.65 18.17
CA LEU A 168 8.74 -4.30 17.62
C LEU A 168 10.02 -3.52 17.93
N LYS A 169 9.99 -2.18 17.89
CA LYS A 169 11.15 -1.33 18.19
C LYS A 169 11.52 -1.30 19.67
N GLU A 170 10.54 -1.45 20.55
CA GLU A 170 10.75 -1.38 22.01
C GLU A 170 11.14 -2.73 22.62
N ASN A 171 10.74 -3.84 22.02
CA ASN A 171 10.96 -5.20 22.56
C ASN A 171 12.01 -5.98 21.77
N ASP A 172 12.96 -5.27 21.21
CA ASP A 172 14.03 -5.79 20.40
C ASP A 172 15.25 -6.12 21.32
N GLU A 173 15.12 -7.20 22.13
CA GLU A 173 16.19 -7.75 22.96
C GLU A 173 16.83 -9.00 22.33
#